data_914977ff57cbd97f0cb7aec76d3e6b18
#
_entry.id   914977ff57cbd97f0cb7aec76d3e6b18
#
_cell.length_a   1.000
_cell.length_b   1.000
_cell.length_c   1.000
_cell.angle_alpha   90.00
_cell.angle_beta   90.00
_cell.angle_gamma   90.00
#
_symmetry.space_group_name_H-M   'P 1'
#
loop_
_entity.id
_entity.type
_entity.pdbx_description
1 polymer ?
#
loop_
_entity_poly.entity_id
_entity_poly.type
_entity_poly.pdbx_seq_one_letter_code
_entity_poly.pdbx_strand_id
1 'polypeptide(L)'
;LHDPDHYTTAWDIYLITRALMPYEKFMEICNSKSYTVPATNMTDKPRELHSTNFLISNWRARGYVYRDAQGIKTGSTPEAGYCLISSALRGSRHMISVVLGAERVTLEDGVTIQTRSFSETSRMFDWGFDNFVLRDILSSSDLVQEVPVALSSEASYVSTHAAEDIACLLPDN
;
A
#
# COMPACT_ATOMS: atom_id res chain seq x y z
N LEU A 1 -5.09 5.35 25.11
CA LEU A 1 -3.85 4.83 24.55
C LEU A 1 -3.88 3.31 24.47
N HIS A 2 -3.36 2.57 25.47
CA HIS A 2 -3.53 1.12 25.47
C HIS A 2 -4.88 0.75 26.07
N ASP A 3 -5.55 -0.20 25.42
CA ASP A 3 -6.80 -0.79 25.89
C ASP A 3 -6.76 -2.30 25.52
N PRO A 4 -6.91 -3.22 26.49
CA PRO A 4 -6.81 -4.65 26.24
C PRO A 4 -7.88 -5.18 25.27
N ASP A 5 -8.99 -4.47 25.13
CA ASP A 5 -10.07 -4.82 24.21
C ASP A 5 -9.92 -4.18 22.82
N HIS A 6 -8.87 -3.36 22.62
CA HIS A 6 -8.57 -2.74 21.33
C HIS A 6 -7.56 -3.58 20.54
N TYR A 7 -8.05 -4.38 19.63
CA TYR A 7 -7.24 -5.24 18.77
C TYR A 7 -7.73 -5.20 17.32
N THR A 8 -6.87 -5.61 16.41
CA THR A 8 -7.12 -5.71 14.97
C THR A 8 -6.30 -6.82 14.36
N THR A 9 -6.56 -7.11 13.09
CA THR A 9 -5.73 -8.02 12.28
C THR A 9 -5.05 -7.28 11.14
N ALA A 10 -3.99 -7.85 10.59
CA ALA A 10 -3.36 -7.30 9.39
C ALA A 10 -4.34 -7.25 8.21
N TRP A 11 -5.27 -8.20 8.14
CA TRP A 11 -6.31 -8.24 7.11
C TRP A 11 -7.30 -7.08 7.23
N ASP A 12 -7.78 -6.77 8.43
CA ASP A 12 -8.71 -5.66 8.64
C ASP A 12 -8.07 -4.32 8.28
N ILE A 13 -6.83 -4.10 8.72
CA ILE A 13 -6.06 -2.90 8.37
C ILE A 13 -5.84 -2.79 6.86
N TYR A 14 -5.55 -3.92 6.18
CA TYR A 14 -5.46 -3.96 4.72
C TYR A 14 -6.79 -3.54 4.07
N LEU A 15 -7.92 -4.10 4.49
CA LEU A 15 -9.24 -3.78 3.93
C LEU A 15 -9.59 -2.30 4.08
N ILE A 16 -9.37 -1.73 5.27
CA ILE A 16 -9.59 -0.31 5.55
C ILE A 16 -8.70 0.55 4.64
N THR A 17 -7.42 0.21 4.54
CA THR A 17 -6.48 0.99 3.73
C THR A 17 -6.82 0.92 2.25
N ARG A 18 -7.11 -0.29 1.74
CA ARG A 18 -7.52 -0.48 0.35
C ARG A 18 -8.75 0.37 -0.01
N ALA A 19 -9.72 0.47 0.91
CA ALA A 19 -10.92 1.30 0.72
C ALA A 19 -10.61 2.81 0.71
N LEU A 20 -9.54 3.25 1.38
CA LEU A 20 -9.14 4.66 1.46
C LEU A 20 -8.21 5.10 0.32
N MET A 21 -7.44 4.19 -0.28
CA MET A 21 -6.46 4.51 -1.33
C MET A 21 -7.04 5.20 -2.58
N PRO A 22 -8.29 4.96 -3.02
CA PRO A 22 -8.87 5.70 -4.14
C PRO A 22 -9.11 7.18 -3.85
N TYR A 23 -9.04 7.62 -2.60
CA TYR A 23 -9.22 9.03 -2.25
C TYR A 23 -7.88 9.78 -2.37
N GLU A 24 -7.75 10.59 -3.42
CA GLU A 24 -6.52 11.36 -3.70
C GLU A 24 -6.03 12.15 -2.49
N LYS A 25 -6.94 12.82 -1.77
CA LYS A 25 -6.58 13.63 -0.60
C LYS A 25 -6.00 12.80 0.55
N PHE A 26 -6.48 11.57 0.73
CA PHE A 26 -5.92 10.63 1.70
C PHE A 26 -4.47 10.28 1.31
N MET A 27 -4.23 9.92 0.06
CA MET A 27 -2.90 9.55 -0.41
C MET A 27 -1.93 10.73 -0.40
N GLU A 28 -2.38 11.95 -0.77
CA GLU A 28 -1.59 13.18 -0.68
C GLU A 28 -1.09 13.40 0.75
N ILE A 29 -1.97 13.31 1.74
CA ILE A 29 -1.63 13.50 3.15
C ILE A 29 -0.66 12.40 3.63
N CYS A 30 -0.98 11.13 3.36
CA CYS A 30 -0.18 9.99 3.80
C CYS A 30 1.22 9.98 3.17
N ASN A 31 1.36 10.49 1.96
CA ASN A 31 2.63 10.53 1.22
C ASN A 31 3.46 11.80 1.47
N SER A 32 2.93 12.73 2.26
CA SER A 32 3.65 13.96 2.61
C SER A 32 4.85 13.66 3.51
N LYS A 33 6.03 14.10 3.08
CA LYS A 33 7.29 13.92 3.84
C LYS A 33 7.40 14.91 5.00
N SER A 34 6.91 16.13 4.79
CA SER A 34 6.84 17.18 5.79
C SER A 34 5.68 18.13 5.48
N TYR A 35 5.24 18.85 6.50
CA TYR A 35 4.22 19.88 6.38
C TYR A 35 4.50 21.00 7.37
N THR A 36 4.43 22.24 6.90
CA THR A 36 4.56 23.43 7.76
C THR A 36 3.19 23.93 8.17
N VAL A 37 2.86 23.76 9.44
CA VAL A 37 1.67 24.38 10.03
C VAL A 37 1.98 25.87 10.21
N PRO A 38 1.23 26.80 9.60
CA PRO A 38 1.46 28.22 9.75
C PRO A 38 1.21 28.70 11.16
N ALA A 39 1.66 29.93 11.47
CA ALA A 39 1.30 30.60 12.70
C ALA A 39 -0.23 30.71 12.84
N THR A 40 -0.72 30.66 14.08
CA THR A 40 -2.13 30.75 14.42
C THR A 40 -2.34 31.85 15.45
N ASN A 41 -3.58 32.15 15.81
CA ASN A 41 -3.90 33.06 16.89
C ASN A 41 -3.41 32.60 18.29
N MET A 42 -3.04 31.31 18.43
CA MET A 42 -2.54 30.71 19.68
C MET A 42 -1.03 30.48 19.67
N THR A 43 -0.39 30.54 18.50
CA THR A 43 1.04 30.27 18.32
C THR A 43 1.57 31.16 17.21
N ASP A 44 2.48 32.07 17.56
CA ASP A 44 3.06 33.07 16.65
C ASP A 44 4.15 32.51 15.71
N LYS A 45 4.58 31.27 15.91
CA LYS A 45 5.62 30.61 15.11
C LYS A 45 5.07 29.45 14.29
N PRO A 46 5.47 29.32 13.03
CA PRO A 46 5.16 28.13 12.25
C PRO A 46 5.82 26.88 12.85
N ARG A 47 5.20 25.72 12.66
CA ARG A 47 5.72 24.43 13.12
C ARG A 47 5.93 23.52 11.93
N GLU A 48 7.12 22.98 11.78
CA GLU A 48 7.43 21.98 10.79
C GLU A 48 7.14 20.58 11.35
N LEU A 49 6.29 19.83 10.68
CA LEU A 49 5.95 18.45 10.96
C LEU A 49 6.63 17.55 9.94
N HIS A 50 7.12 16.39 10.38
CA HIS A 50 7.78 15.42 9.51
C HIS A 50 7.09 14.06 9.60
N SER A 51 7.08 13.34 8.49
CA SER A 51 6.56 11.98 8.46
C SER A 51 7.41 11.06 9.33
N THR A 52 6.74 10.23 10.12
CA THR A 52 7.37 9.16 10.90
C THR A 52 7.54 7.87 10.08
N ASN A 53 7.04 7.85 8.85
CA ASN A 53 7.27 6.73 7.93
C ASN A 53 8.62 6.88 7.23
N PHE A 54 9.62 6.14 7.68
CA PHE A 54 10.97 6.21 7.15
C PHE A 54 11.14 5.54 5.79
N LEU A 55 10.13 4.83 5.27
CA LEU A 55 10.14 4.38 3.88
C LEU A 55 10.01 5.54 2.89
N ILE A 56 9.37 6.64 3.29
CA ILE A 56 9.18 7.83 2.44
C ILE A 56 10.02 9.03 2.89
N SER A 57 10.57 9.03 4.10
CA SER A 57 11.29 10.16 4.69
C SER A 57 12.55 9.70 5.41
N ASN A 58 13.66 10.42 5.21
CA ASN A 58 14.94 10.17 5.89
C ASN A 58 15.26 11.20 6.97
N TRP A 59 14.24 11.91 7.49
CA TRP A 59 14.43 13.02 8.43
C TRP A 59 15.17 12.63 9.72
N ARG A 60 14.83 11.50 10.35
CA ARG A 60 15.48 11.02 11.60
C ARG A 60 16.23 9.70 11.45
N ALA A 61 15.89 8.90 10.46
CA ALA A 61 16.54 7.61 10.22
C ALA A 61 16.91 7.48 8.76
N ARG A 62 18.14 7.05 8.50
CA ARG A 62 18.65 6.81 7.15
C ARG A 62 18.65 5.31 6.85
N GLY A 63 18.61 4.95 5.58
CA GLY A 63 18.73 3.57 5.13
C GLY A 63 17.42 2.79 5.01
N TYR A 64 16.26 3.42 5.29
CA TYR A 64 14.96 2.78 5.13
C TYR A 64 14.20 3.21 3.88
N VAL A 65 14.58 4.33 3.26
CA VAL A 65 13.83 4.88 2.12
C VAL A 65 13.69 3.82 1.03
N TYR A 66 12.44 3.52 0.69
CA TYR A 66 12.07 2.61 -0.39
C TYR A 66 11.49 3.43 -1.54
N ARG A 67 12.14 3.37 -2.72
CA ARG A 67 11.88 4.31 -3.82
C ARG A 67 10.41 4.36 -4.27
N ASP A 68 9.76 3.21 -4.29
CA ASP A 68 8.40 3.06 -4.80
C ASP A 68 7.33 3.18 -3.68
N ALA A 69 7.75 3.40 -2.41
CA ALA A 69 6.83 3.48 -1.27
C ALA A 69 5.97 4.75 -1.30
N GLN A 70 4.71 4.59 -0.91
CA GLN A 70 3.71 5.65 -0.81
C GLN A 70 2.96 5.53 0.52
N GLY A 71 3.27 6.41 1.48
CA GLY A 71 2.58 6.44 2.77
C GLY A 71 2.75 5.12 3.56
N ILE A 72 1.83 4.68 4.37
CA ILE A 72 0.51 5.20 4.75
C ILE A 72 0.57 5.70 6.22
N LYS A 73 0.78 4.78 7.21
CA LYS A 73 0.74 5.12 8.63
C LYS A 73 1.67 4.24 9.46
N THR A 74 2.33 4.86 10.42
CA THR A 74 3.09 4.20 11.51
C THR A 74 2.31 4.26 12.80
N GLY A 75 2.59 3.33 13.71
CA GLY A 75 2.12 3.36 15.09
C GLY A 75 3.05 2.57 15.99
N SER A 76 3.17 2.96 17.25
CA SER A 76 3.88 2.16 18.24
C SER A 76 3.42 2.50 19.66
N THR A 77 3.24 1.46 20.47
CA THR A 77 3.16 1.50 21.92
C THR A 77 4.02 0.38 22.48
N PRO A 78 4.38 0.37 23.76
CA PRO A 78 5.10 -0.77 24.34
C PRO A 78 4.40 -2.11 24.10
N GLU A 79 3.08 -2.14 24.17
CA GLU A 79 2.26 -3.35 24.04
C GLU A 79 2.07 -3.76 22.58
N ALA A 80 1.84 -2.78 21.68
CA ALA A 80 1.60 -3.06 20.27
C ALA A 80 2.88 -3.31 19.45
N GLY A 81 4.07 -3.00 19.99
CA GLY A 81 5.29 -2.99 19.21
C GLY A 81 5.29 -1.92 18.12
N TYR A 82 6.11 -2.09 17.09
CA TYR A 82 6.19 -1.17 15.96
C TYR A 82 5.31 -1.66 14.82
N CYS A 83 4.30 -0.86 14.50
CA CYS A 83 3.34 -1.15 13.45
C CYS A 83 3.54 -0.23 12.25
N LEU A 84 3.41 -0.78 11.06
CA LEU A 84 3.49 -0.03 9.81
C LEU A 84 2.50 -0.60 8.79
N ILE A 85 1.72 0.29 8.19
CA ILE A 85 1.09 0.00 6.91
C ILE A 85 1.69 0.92 5.86
N SER A 86 2.05 0.36 4.72
CA SER A 86 2.62 1.10 3.59
C SER A 86 2.13 0.52 2.29
N SER A 87 2.12 1.32 1.24
CA SER A 87 1.91 0.83 -0.12
C SER A 87 3.15 1.13 -0.97
N ALA A 88 3.28 0.43 -2.08
CA ALA A 88 4.32 0.68 -3.07
C ALA A 88 3.75 0.52 -4.47
N LEU A 89 4.10 1.45 -5.36
CA LEU A 89 3.68 1.45 -6.76
C LEU A 89 4.90 1.35 -7.68
N ARG A 90 4.99 0.26 -8.42
CA ARG A 90 6.05 0.03 -9.42
C ARG A 90 5.41 -0.30 -10.77
N GLY A 91 5.45 0.67 -11.70
CA GLY A 91 4.68 0.59 -12.93
C GLY A 91 3.18 0.57 -12.62
N SER A 92 2.47 -0.44 -13.13
CA SER A 92 1.04 -0.66 -12.85
C SER A 92 0.77 -1.57 -11.64
N ARG A 93 1.83 -2.10 -10.99
CA ARG A 93 1.69 -3.01 -9.83
C ARG A 93 1.65 -2.22 -8.53
N HIS A 94 0.51 -2.24 -7.86
CA HIS A 94 0.31 -1.58 -6.58
C HIS A 94 0.18 -2.62 -5.48
N MET A 95 1.08 -2.57 -4.50
CA MET A 95 1.15 -3.50 -3.38
C MET A 95 0.91 -2.79 -2.06
N ILE A 96 0.31 -3.49 -1.10
CA ILE A 96 0.09 -3.03 0.27
C ILE A 96 0.76 -4.02 1.20
N SER A 97 1.52 -3.49 2.15
CA SER A 97 2.15 -4.26 3.23
C SER A 97 1.60 -3.80 4.58
N VAL A 98 1.27 -4.77 5.44
CA VAL A 98 0.86 -4.52 6.83
C VAL A 98 1.77 -5.31 7.76
N VAL A 99 2.48 -4.62 8.62
CA VAL A 99 3.32 -5.19 9.67
C VAL A 99 2.79 -4.74 11.01
N LEU A 100 2.46 -5.68 11.88
CA LEU A 100 2.01 -5.44 13.25
C LEU A 100 2.96 -6.10 14.24
N GLY A 101 3.17 -5.48 15.40
CA GLY A 101 3.93 -6.08 16.50
C GLY A 101 5.43 -6.26 16.23
N ALA A 102 6.01 -5.51 15.31
CA ALA A 102 7.43 -5.64 15.00
C ALA A 102 8.32 -5.13 16.13
N GLU A 103 9.51 -5.70 16.23
CA GLU A 103 10.51 -5.33 17.21
C GLU A 103 11.44 -4.21 16.72
N ARG A 104 12.12 -3.60 17.68
CA ARG A 104 13.29 -2.76 17.44
C ARG A 104 14.51 -3.49 18.01
N VAL A 105 15.47 -3.77 17.15
CA VAL A 105 16.62 -4.61 17.51
C VAL A 105 17.93 -3.87 17.31
N THR A 106 18.93 -4.17 18.13
CA THR A 106 20.30 -3.77 17.88
C THR A 106 20.95 -4.86 17.02
N LEU A 107 21.58 -4.45 15.90
CA LEU A 107 22.24 -5.38 15.00
C LEU A 107 23.55 -5.93 15.61
N GLU A 108 24.18 -6.88 14.93
CA GLU A 108 25.40 -7.57 15.39
C GLU A 108 26.58 -6.62 15.59
N ASP A 109 26.58 -5.43 14.95
CA ASP A 109 27.59 -4.38 15.17
C ASP A 109 27.49 -3.71 16.55
N GLY A 110 26.43 -4.02 17.32
CA GLY A 110 26.18 -3.49 18.67
C GLY A 110 25.80 -2.00 18.73
N VAL A 111 25.71 -1.33 17.57
CA VAL A 111 25.50 0.12 17.48
C VAL A 111 24.26 0.45 16.64
N THR A 112 24.06 -0.24 15.52
CA THR A 112 22.95 0.03 14.62
C THR A 112 21.65 -0.49 15.19
N ILE A 113 20.69 0.41 15.37
CA ILE A 113 19.35 0.06 15.82
C ILE A 113 18.42 0.01 14.61
N GLN A 114 17.81 -1.15 14.39
CA GLN A 114 16.87 -1.38 13.29
C GLN A 114 15.44 -1.52 13.81
N THR A 115 14.52 -0.77 13.23
CA THR A 115 13.08 -0.93 13.44
C THR A 115 12.55 -1.88 12.36
N ARG A 116 12.23 -3.12 12.78
CA ARG A 116 11.92 -4.21 11.85
C ARG A 116 10.68 -3.98 10.99
N SER A 117 9.72 -3.16 11.45
CA SER A 117 8.55 -2.84 10.62
C SER A 117 8.94 -2.23 9.26
N PHE A 118 9.99 -1.42 9.19
CA PHE A 118 10.45 -0.84 7.91
C PHE A 118 11.22 -1.85 7.07
N SER A 119 12.16 -2.59 7.66
CA SER A 119 12.97 -3.57 6.92
C SER A 119 12.13 -4.74 6.41
N GLU A 120 11.19 -5.24 7.20
CA GLU A 120 10.31 -6.32 6.77
C GLU A 120 9.33 -5.85 5.68
N THR A 121 8.82 -4.61 5.77
CA THR A 121 7.99 -4.03 4.71
C THR A 121 8.77 -3.96 3.39
N SER A 122 10.02 -3.48 3.40
CA SER A 122 10.87 -3.45 2.20
C SER A 122 11.07 -4.84 1.61
N ARG A 123 11.38 -5.84 2.45
CA ARG A 123 11.53 -7.24 2.01
C ARG A 123 10.25 -7.82 1.40
N MET A 124 9.08 -7.51 1.98
CA MET A 124 7.80 -7.96 1.42
C MET A 124 7.50 -7.29 0.08
N PHE A 125 7.83 -6.00 -0.08
CA PHE A 125 7.69 -5.35 -1.38
C PHE A 125 8.62 -5.93 -2.42
N ASP A 126 9.90 -6.13 -2.10
CA ASP A 126 10.85 -6.78 -3.01
C ASP A 126 10.35 -8.15 -3.42
N TRP A 127 9.98 -9.00 -2.44
CA TRP A 127 9.43 -10.31 -2.73
C TRP A 127 8.18 -10.25 -3.61
N GLY A 128 7.25 -9.32 -3.31
CA GLY A 128 6.04 -9.17 -4.09
C GLY A 128 6.30 -8.73 -5.53
N PHE A 129 7.20 -7.75 -5.73
CA PHE A 129 7.55 -7.29 -7.08
C PHE A 129 8.40 -8.30 -7.86
N ASP A 130 9.15 -9.15 -7.19
CA ASP A 130 9.99 -10.17 -7.82
C ASP A 130 9.21 -11.44 -8.17
N ASN A 131 8.07 -11.70 -7.50
CA ASN A 131 7.33 -12.95 -7.66
C ASN A 131 5.94 -12.79 -8.28
N PHE A 132 5.48 -11.56 -8.51
CA PHE A 132 4.16 -11.32 -9.09
C PHE A 132 4.23 -10.35 -10.27
N VAL A 133 3.55 -10.69 -11.34
CA VAL A 133 3.43 -9.86 -12.54
C VAL A 133 1.97 -9.59 -12.86
N LEU A 134 1.69 -8.42 -13.44
CA LEU A 134 0.37 -8.13 -14.00
C LEU A 134 0.28 -8.80 -15.37
N ARG A 135 -0.71 -9.66 -15.54
CA ARG A 135 -0.98 -10.36 -16.81
C ARG A 135 -2.37 -9.99 -17.31
N ASP A 136 -2.45 -9.67 -18.58
CA ASP A 136 -3.72 -9.53 -19.27
C ASP A 136 -4.37 -10.89 -19.38
N ILE A 137 -5.59 -11.01 -18.88
CA ILE A 137 -6.35 -12.26 -18.84
C ILE A 137 -7.37 -12.31 -19.99
N LEU A 138 -7.98 -11.15 -20.27
CA LEU A 138 -9.01 -11.05 -21.28
C LEU A 138 -9.01 -9.61 -21.83
N SER A 139 -9.00 -9.49 -23.16
CA SER A 139 -9.21 -8.20 -23.81
C SER A 139 -10.68 -8.01 -24.17
N SER A 140 -11.13 -6.76 -24.14
CA SER A 140 -12.45 -6.37 -24.64
C SER A 140 -12.66 -6.70 -26.14
N SER A 141 -11.58 -6.93 -26.88
CA SER A 141 -11.62 -7.42 -28.26
C SER A 141 -11.76 -8.94 -28.39
N ASP A 142 -11.50 -9.71 -27.32
CA ASP A 142 -11.56 -11.15 -27.37
C ASP A 142 -13.00 -11.65 -27.42
N LEU A 143 -13.25 -12.57 -28.34
CA LEU A 143 -14.52 -13.28 -28.42
C LEU A 143 -14.66 -14.22 -27.22
N VAL A 144 -15.64 -13.95 -26.34
CA VAL A 144 -15.91 -14.80 -25.18
C VAL A 144 -16.79 -15.97 -25.54
N GLN A 145 -17.90 -15.70 -26.24
CA GLN A 145 -18.86 -16.69 -26.65
C GLN A 145 -19.76 -16.20 -27.79
N GLU A 146 -20.18 -17.09 -28.65
CA GLU A 146 -21.30 -16.87 -29.55
C GLU A 146 -22.60 -17.42 -28.92
N VAL A 147 -23.60 -16.55 -28.80
CA VAL A 147 -24.89 -16.88 -28.21
C VAL A 147 -25.94 -16.98 -29.34
N PRO A 148 -26.65 -18.11 -29.48
CA PRO A 148 -27.70 -18.23 -30.49
C PRO A 148 -28.87 -17.29 -30.16
N VAL A 149 -29.40 -16.66 -31.20
CA VAL A 149 -30.56 -15.77 -31.11
C VAL A 149 -31.79 -16.45 -31.70
N ALA A 150 -32.82 -16.62 -30.89
CA ALA A 150 -34.10 -17.13 -31.33
C ALA A 150 -35.00 -16.02 -31.88
N LEU A 151 -35.78 -16.33 -32.92
CA LEU A 151 -36.78 -15.41 -33.49
C LEU A 151 -36.20 -14.14 -34.13
N SER A 152 -34.94 -14.13 -34.52
CA SER A 152 -34.32 -13.05 -35.30
C SER A 152 -34.34 -13.39 -36.78
N SER A 153 -34.68 -12.39 -37.63
CA SER A 153 -34.57 -12.49 -39.08
C SER A 153 -33.21 -12.00 -39.62
N GLU A 154 -32.40 -11.35 -38.76
CA GLU A 154 -31.15 -10.67 -39.17
C GLU A 154 -29.89 -11.44 -38.77
N ALA A 155 -29.92 -12.13 -37.63
CA ALA A 155 -28.75 -12.85 -37.14
C ALA A 155 -29.15 -14.16 -36.42
N SER A 156 -28.39 -15.24 -36.66
CA SER A 156 -28.54 -16.50 -35.95
C SER A 156 -27.75 -16.55 -34.61
N TYR A 157 -26.73 -15.69 -34.48
CA TYR A 157 -25.84 -15.60 -33.30
C TYR A 157 -25.47 -14.14 -33.03
N VAL A 158 -25.17 -13.85 -31.79
CA VAL A 158 -24.50 -12.63 -31.36
C VAL A 158 -23.19 -12.99 -30.67
N SER A 159 -22.14 -12.25 -30.98
CA SER A 159 -20.85 -12.40 -30.34
C SER A 159 -20.84 -11.60 -29.04
N THR A 160 -20.36 -12.20 -27.96
CA THR A 160 -20.16 -11.52 -26.67
C THR A 160 -18.68 -11.30 -26.45
N HIS A 161 -18.35 -10.12 -25.93
CA HIS A 161 -17.01 -9.69 -25.59
C HIS A 161 -16.98 -9.22 -24.13
N ALA A 162 -15.80 -9.12 -23.54
CA ALA A 162 -15.66 -8.48 -22.23
C ALA A 162 -16.03 -6.99 -22.33
N ALA A 163 -16.67 -6.44 -21.28
CA ALA A 163 -17.03 -5.02 -21.25
C ALA A 163 -15.79 -4.10 -21.15
N GLU A 164 -14.70 -4.64 -20.59
CA GLU A 164 -13.42 -3.95 -20.41
C GLU A 164 -12.28 -4.97 -20.43
N ASP A 165 -11.04 -4.50 -20.60
CA ASP A 165 -9.86 -5.33 -20.48
C ASP A 165 -9.66 -5.77 -19.03
N ILE A 166 -9.37 -7.05 -18.80
CA ILE A 166 -9.18 -7.64 -17.47
C ILE A 166 -7.73 -8.06 -17.33
N ALA A 167 -7.05 -7.45 -16.36
CA ALA A 167 -5.70 -7.85 -15.96
C ALA A 167 -5.67 -8.28 -14.49
N CYS A 168 -4.89 -9.29 -14.18
CA CYS A 168 -4.72 -9.81 -12.82
C CYS A 168 -3.25 -9.89 -12.44
N LEU A 169 -2.98 -9.65 -11.16
CA LEU A 169 -1.66 -9.88 -10.55
C LEU A 169 -1.54 -11.38 -10.27
N LEU A 170 -0.64 -12.04 -10.99
CA LEU A 170 -0.41 -13.49 -10.90
C LEU A 170 1.02 -13.79 -10.53
N PRO A 171 1.30 -14.97 -9.90
CA PRO A 171 2.67 -15.43 -9.70
C PRO A 171 3.42 -15.48 -11.05
N ASP A 172 4.69 -15.07 -11.01
CA ASP A 172 5.60 -15.16 -12.16
C ASP A 172 6.30 -16.54 -12.10
N ASN A 173 5.64 -17.57 -12.65
CA ASN A 173 6.12 -18.95 -12.72
C ASN A 173 6.72 -19.23 -14.09
#